data_8e753c39a7cd8ca3b1031b627d4b4843
#
_entry.id   8e753c39a7cd8ca3b1031b627d4b4843
#
_cell.length_a   1.000
_cell.length_b   1.000
_cell.length_c   1.000
_cell.angle_alpha   90.00
_cell.angle_beta   90.00
_cell.angle_gamma   90.00
#
_symmetry.space_group_name_H-M   'P 1'
#
loop_
_entity.id
_entity.type
_entity.pdbx_description
1 polymer ?
#
loop_
_entity_poly.entity_id
_entity_poly.type
_entity_poly.pdbx_seq_one_letter_code
_entity_poly.pdbx_strand_id
1 'polypeptide(L)'
;MRDQNSGAHLKVRNASRAIYGGNIGWVLRVFPQEMEACRKRHEAHARTLLIVVVDADENSVLQRRAQLKTKAGDPVVVLIPKRHIETWIRSALGDAVNEIDSYKNPAAKKADIKAAAGQIHGWARNNPAPGTTCVDSLRVSLPEFRRLG
;
A
#
# COMPACT_ATOMS: atom_id res chain seq x y z
N MET A 1 -19.14 -10.80 -28.52
CA MET A 1 -18.08 -10.30 -27.61
C MET A 1 -18.48 -10.65 -26.20
N ARG A 2 -17.79 -11.60 -25.57
CA ARG A 2 -17.99 -11.92 -24.15
C ARG A 2 -17.13 -10.95 -23.36
N ASP A 3 -17.75 -10.07 -22.58
CA ASP A 3 -17.11 -9.29 -21.55
C ASP A 3 -16.48 -10.26 -20.55
N GLN A 4 -15.17 -10.47 -20.68
CA GLN A 4 -14.41 -11.13 -19.63
C GLN A 4 -14.20 -10.13 -18.51
N ASN A 5 -15.20 -10.01 -17.67
CA ASN A 5 -15.08 -9.36 -16.37
C ASN A 5 -14.19 -10.26 -15.50
N SER A 6 -12.87 -10.18 -15.71
CA SER A 6 -11.89 -10.86 -14.87
C SER A 6 -11.80 -10.11 -13.54
N GLY A 7 -12.80 -10.33 -12.69
CA GLY A 7 -12.81 -9.78 -11.35
C GLY A 7 -11.54 -10.22 -10.60
N ALA A 8 -10.70 -9.27 -10.19
CA ALA A 8 -9.58 -9.57 -9.33
C ALA A 8 -10.08 -10.15 -7.99
N HIS A 9 -9.62 -11.33 -7.62
CA HIS A 9 -9.91 -11.91 -6.33
C HIS A 9 -8.95 -11.33 -5.29
N LEU A 10 -9.49 -10.54 -4.36
CA LEU A 10 -8.74 -9.95 -3.26
C LEU A 10 -8.97 -10.76 -1.98
N LYS A 11 -7.92 -11.39 -1.46
CA LYS A 11 -7.92 -12.00 -0.13
C LYS A 11 -7.21 -11.08 0.85
N VAL A 12 -7.96 -10.52 1.80
CA VAL A 12 -7.45 -9.61 2.81
C VAL A 12 -7.12 -10.37 4.09
N ARG A 13 -5.95 -10.09 4.66
CA ARG A 13 -5.55 -10.53 5.99
C ARG A 13 -5.16 -9.32 6.83
N ASN A 14 -5.75 -9.19 8.00
CA ASN A 14 -5.46 -8.13 8.94
C ASN A 14 -4.87 -8.70 10.23
N ALA A 15 -3.97 -7.94 10.85
CA ALA A 15 -3.48 -8.27 12.18
C ALA A 15 -4.61 -8.19 13.20
N SER A 16 -4.77 -9.23 14.04
CA SER A 16 -5.59 -9.14 15.22
C SER A 16 -4.82 -8.36 16.30
N ARG A 17 -5.37 -7.24 16.74
CA ARG A 17 -4.75 -6.37 17.77
C ARG A 17 -4.51 -7.10 19.11
N ALA A 18 -5.32 -8.11 19.43
CA ALA A 18 -5.30 -8.78 20.73
C ALA A 18 -4.10 -9.73 20.92
N ILE A 19 -3.47 -10.22 19.86
CA ILE A 19 -2.50 -11.32 19.94
C ILE A 19 -1.06 -10.88 19.70
N TYR A 20 -0.80 -9.79 18.94
CA TYR A 20 0.53 -9.47 18.43
C TYR A 20 1.07 -8.08 18.79
N GLY A 21 0.45 -7.34 19.69
CA GLY A 21 0.94 -6.05 20.19
C GLY A 21 1.07 -4.94 19.14
N GLY A 22 0.53 -5.11 17.95
CA GLY A 22 0.57 -4.13 16.86
C GLY A 22 0.71 -4.78 15.49
N ASN A 23 0.36 -4.02 14.44
CA ASN A 23 0.30 -4.50 13.07
C ASN A 23 1.67 -4.92 12.51
N ILE A 24 2.74 -4.19 12.86
CA ILE A 24 4.07 -4.44 12.28
C ILE A 24 4.67 -5.79 12.69
N GLY A 25 4.59 -6.14 13.96
CA GLY A 25 5.12 -7.42 14.46
C GLY A 25 4.46 -8.61 13.77
N TRP A 26 3.15 -8.54 13.57
CA TRP A 26 2.40 -9.55 12.85
C TRP A 26 2.80 -9.59 11.37
N VAL A 27 2.88 -8.45 10.69
CA VAL A 27 3.29 -8.38 9.28
C VAL A 27 4.67 -9.01 9.09
N LEU A 28 5.67 -8.61 9.90
CA LEU A 28 7.02 -9.14 9.79
C LEU A 28 7.08 -10.66 10.05
N ARG A 29 6.19 -11.19 10.87
CA ARG A 29 6.10 -12.63 11.17
C ARG A 29 5.48 -13.41 10.02
N VAL A 30 4.38 -12.94 9.44
CA VAL A 30 3.63 -13.70 8.42
C VAL A 30 4.13 -13.44 7.01
N PHE A 31 4.77 -12.30 6.76
CA PHE A 31 5.20 -11.89 5.43
C PHE A 31 6.09 -12.92 4.72
N PRO A 32 7.12 -13.53 5.36
CA PRO A 32 7.96 -14.51 4.68
C PRO A 32 7.18 -15.69 4.12
N GLN A 33 6.20 -16.20 4.87
CA GLN A 33 5.37 -17.33 4.43
C GLN A 33 4.40 -16.92 3.31
N GLU A 34 3.78 -15.74 3.43
CA GLU A 34 2.88 -15.21 2.40
C GLU A 34 3.64 -14.92 1.11
N MET A 35 4.86 -14.41 1.21
CA MET A 35 5.72 -14.15 0.06
C MET A 35 6.11 -15.44 -0.67
N GLU A 36 6.51 -16.46 0.07
CA GLU A 36 6.84 -17.76 -0.51
C GLU A 36 5.62 -18.41 -1.20
N ALA A 37 4.47 -18.37 -0.55
CA ALA A 37 3.23 -18.85 -1.14
C ALA A 37 2.85 -18.06 -2.40
N CYS A 38 3.06 -16.75 -2.39
CA CYS A 38 2.80 -15.89 -3.54
C CYS A 38 3.76 -16.19 -4.70
N ARG A 39 5.05 -16.40 -4.44
CA ARG A 39 6.04 -16.81 -5.47
C ARG A 39 5.59 -18.09 -6.18
N LYS A 40 5.20 -19.11 -5.43
CA LYS A 40 4.70 -20.39 -5.99
C LYS A 40 3.46 -20.21 -6.85
N ARG A 41 2.50 -19.39 -6.38
CA ARG A 41 1.29 -19.09 -7.17
C ARG A 41 1.61 -18.26 -8.41
N HIS A 42 2.56 -17.35 -8.32
CA HIS A 42 2.99 -16.52 -9.44
C HIS A 42 3.71 -17.35 -10.52
N GLU A 43 4.50 -18.35 -10.15
CA GLU A 43 5.08 -19.30 -11.09
C GLU A 43 4.01 -20.05 -11.89
N ALA A 44 2.89 -20.43 -11.22
CA ALA A 44 1.77 -21.08 -11.87
C ALA A 44 0.85 -20.10 -12.63
N HIS A 45 0.67 -18.89 -12.09
CA HIS A 45 -0.26 -17.88 -12.58
C HIS A 45 0.36 -16.48 -12.43
N ALA A 46 0.99 -15.95 -13.47
CA ALA A 46 1.76 -14.70 -13.48
C ALA A 46 0.97 -13.43 -13.03
N ARG A 47 -0.36 -13.52 -12.86
CA ARG A 47 -1.21 -12.41 -12.39
C ARG A 47 -1.37 -12.35 -10.86
N THR A 48 -0.77 -13.28 -10.12
CA THR A 48 -0.83 -13.27 -8.66
C THR A 48 0.16 -12.26 -8.10
N LEU A 49 -0.31 -11.32 -7.30
CA LEU A 49 0.50 -10.32 -6.60
C LEU A 49 0.18 -10.33 -5.12
N LEU A 50 1.19 -10.18 -4.28
CA LEU A 50 1.04 -9.88 -2.87
C LEU A 50 1.09 -8.36 -2.66
N ILE A 51 0.12 -7.80 -1.97
CA ILE A 51 0.14 -6.39 -1.57
C ILE A 51 0.37 -6.36 -0.07
N VAL A 52 1.42 -5.69 0.36
CA VAL A 52 1.68 -5.45 1.78
C VAL A 52 1.59 -3.96 2.07
N VAL A 53 0.81 -3.62 3.10
CA VAL A 53 0.68 -2.25 3.60
C VAL A 53 1.13 -2.24 5.05
N VAL A 54 2.11 -1.43 5.36
CA VAL A 54 2.68 -1.33 6.70
C VAL A 54 3.23 0.07 6.97
N ASP A 55 2.88 0.64 8.12
CA ASP A 55 3.35 1.97 8.49
C ASP A 55 4.86 1.95 8.83
N ALA A 56 5.58 3.01 8.45
CA ALA A 56 6.98 3.16 8.81
C ALA A 56 7.15 3.56 10.28
N ASP A 57 6.24 4.38 10.81
CA ASP A 57 6.27 4.95 12.16
C ASP A 57 7.63 5.61 12.48
N GLU A 58 8.35 5.10 13.47
CA GLU A 58 9.64 5.63 13.90
C GLU A 58 10.76 5.39 12.88
N ASN A 59 10.60 4.40 12.01
CA ASN A 59 11.59 4.10 10.97
C ASN A 59 11.42 5.04 9.76
N SER A 60 12.45 5.14 8.93
CA SER A 60 12.28 5.64 7.57
C SER A 60 11.54 4.63 6.71
N VAL A 61 10.97 5.08 5.59
CA VAL A 61 10.35 4.19 4.60
C VAL A 61 11.35 3.14 4.11
N LEU A 62 12.61 3.54 3.87
CA LEU A 62 13.67 2.63 3.43
C LEU A 62 14.02 1.57 4.48
N GLN A 63 14.13 1.97 5.75
CA GLN A 63 14.38 1.03 6.84
C GLN A 63 13.25 0.01 6.98
N ARG A 64 11.99 0.47 6.90
CA ARG A 64 10.83 -0.42 6.97
C ARG A 64 10.79 -1.38 5.79
N ARG A 65 11.08 -0.91 4.58
CA ARG A 65 11.17 -1.74 3.39
C ARG A 65 12.24 -2.82 3.53
N ALA A 66 13.41 -2.46 4.05
CA ALA A 66 14.51 -3.40 4.25
C ALA A 66 14.15 -4.56 5.20
N GLN A 67 13.29 -4.32 6.20
CA GLN A 67 12.82 -5.35 7.13
C GLN A 67 11.97 -6.44 6.44
N LEU A 68 11.34 -6.14 5.32
CA LEU A 68 10.54 -7.10 4.56
C LEU A 68 11.40 -8.06 3.72
N LYS A 69 12.67 -7.73 3.49
CA LYS A 69 13.64 -8.58 2.77
C LYS A 69 13.13 -9.08 1.41
N THR A 70 12.46 -8.21 0.66
CA THR A 70 12.03 -8.50 -0.70
C THR A 70 13.21 -8.59 -1.65
N LYS A 71 13.06 -9.38 -2.73
CA LYS A 71 14.06 -9.53 -3.79
C LYS A 71 13.58 -8.84 -5.06
N ALA A 72 14.52 -8.44 -5.91
CA ALA A 72 14.19 -7.94 -7.24
C ALA A 72 13.37 -9.00 -7.99
N GLY A 73 12.27 -8.57 -8.63
CA GLY A 73 11.37 -9.46 -9.36
C GLY A 73 10.33 -10.19 -8.52
N ASP A 74 10.33 -10.03 -7.19
CA ASP A 74 9.27 -10.59 -6.36
C ASP A 74 7.89 -10.05 -6.79
N PRO A 75 6.85 -10.91 -6.85
CA PRO A 75 5.49 -10.51 -7.18
C PRO A 75 4.81 -9.83 -5.98
N VAL A 76 5.38 -8.72 -5.52
CA VAL A 76 4.92 -7.98 -4.35
C VAL A 76 4.85 -6.49 -4.63
N VAL A 77 3.80 -5.86 -4.14
CA VAL A 77 3.63 -4.41 -4.07
C VAL A 77 3.74 -4.00 -2.61
N VAL A 78 4.70 -3.12 -2.31
CA VAL A 78 5.02 -2.69 -0.94
C VAL A 78 4.61 -1.24 -0.78
N LEU A 79 3.62 -0.98 0.06
CA LEU A 79 3.10 0.34 0.36
C LEU A 79 3.42 0.70 1.81
N ILE A 80 4.23 1.73 2.01
CA ILE A 80 4.73 2.11 3.33
C ILE A 80 4.39 3.57 3.62
N PRO A 81 3.18 3.86 4.14
CA PRO A 81 2.88 5.18 4.70
C PRO A 81 3.86 5.52 5.82
N LYS A 82 4.31 6.77 5.90
CA LYS A 82 5.22 7.18 6.99
C LYS A 82 4.53 7.07 8.35
N ARG A 83 3.28 7.48 8.42
CA ARG A 83 2.49 7.47 9.65
C ARG A 83 1.26 6.56 9.53
N HIS A 84 0.33 6.91 8.64
CA HIS A 84 -0.93 6.21 8.43
C HIS A 84 -1.40 6.34 6.99
N ILE A 85 -2.17 5.39 6.53
CA ILE A 85 -2.77 5.43 5.18
C ILE A 85 -3.74 6.61 5.03
N GLU A 86 -4.38 7.06 6.11
CA GLU A 86 -5.27 8.21 6.13
C GLU A 86 -4.55 9.50 5.73
N THR A 87 -3.25 9.62 6.04
CA THR A 87 -2.42 10.74 5.56
C THR A 87 -2.35 10.76 4.05
N TRP A 88 -2.20 9.60 3.40
CA TRP A 88 -2.18 9.50 1.95
C TRP A 88 -3.52 9.85 1.32
N ILE A 89 -4.62 9.42 1.94
CA ILE A 89 -5.98 9.74 1.47
C ILE A 89 -6.18 11.25 1.49
N ARG A 90 -5.87 11.91 2.59
CA ARG A 90 -6.03 13.36 2.73
C ARG A 90 -5.08 14.14 1.80
N SER A 91 -3.85 13.69 1.69
CA SER A 91 -2.87 14.23 0.75
C SER A 91 -3.39 14.20 -0.68
N ALA A 92 -3.95 13.07 -1.11
CA ALA A 92 -4.50 12.89 -2.45
C ALA A 92 -5.75 13.76 -2.70
N LEU A 93 -6.52 14.06 -1.66
CA LEU A 93 -7.68 14.95 -1.74
C LEU A 93 -7.32 16.44 -1.75
N GLY A 94 -6.04 16.77 -1.63
CA GLY A 94 -5.56 18.14 -1.69
C GLY A 94 -5.42 18.83 -0.34
N ASP A 95 -5.59 18.11 0.77
CA ASP A 95 -5.39 18.65 2.11
C ASP A 95 -3.91 18.90 2.39
N ALA A 96 -3.60 20.00 3.04
CA ALA A 96 -2.28 20.26 3.58
C ALA A 96 -2.07 19.40 4.83
N VAL A 97 -1.41 18.27 4.68
CA VAL A 97 -1.11 17.31 5.76
C VAL A 97 0.40 17.14 5.91
N ASN A 98 0.81 16.62 7.06
CA ASN A 98 2.19 16.23 7.32
C ASN A 98 2.29 14.74 7.68
N GLU A 99 3.50 14.22 7.77
CA GLU A 99 3.74 12.81 8.08
C GLU A 99 4.11 12.59 9.57
N ILE A 100 3.78 13.53 10.43
CA ILE A 100 4.01 13.49 11.89
C ILE A 100 2.69 13.29 12.63
N ASP A 101 1.66 14.08 12.28
CA ASP A 101 0.36 14.08 12.92
C ASP A 101 -0.47 12.86 12.54
N SER A 102 -1.43 12.52 13.40
CA SER A 102 -2.38 11.45 13.14
C SER A 102 -3.68 12.00 12.53
N TYR A 103 -4.09 11.40 11.43
CA TYR A 103 -5.32 11.76 10.72
C TYR A 103 -6.37 10.64 10.75
N LYS A 104 -6.28 9.72 11.73
CA LYS A 104 -7.22 8.59 11.87
C LYS A 104 -8.64 9.00 12.23
N ASN A 105 -8.81 10.17 12.83
CA ASN A 105 -10.11 10.70 13.25
C ASN A 105 -10.37 12.07 12.61
N PRO A 106 -11.57 12.29 12.02
CA PRO A 106 -12.58 11.26 11.75
C PRO A 106 -12.11 10.26 10.70
N ALA A 107 -12.64 9.03 10.74
CA ALA A 107 -12.34 8.01 9.74
C ALA A 107 -12.73 8.50 8.33
N ALA A 108 -11.92 8.17 7.33
CA ALA A 108 -12.18 8.52 5.94
C ALA A 108 -13.48 7.87 5.45
N LYS A 109 -14.32 8.64 4.77
CA LYS A 109 -15.55 8.15 4.16
C LYS A 109 -15.23 7.33 2.91
N LYS A 110 -16.08 6.36 2.58
CA LYS A 110 -15.92 5.51 1.39
C LYS A 110 -15.76 6.32 0.10
N ALA A 111 -16.51 7.41 -0.04
CA ALA A 111 -16.43 8.30 -1.20
C ALA A 111 -15.05 8.99 -1.28
N ASP A 112 -14.49 9.41 -0.15
CA ASP A 112 -13.18 10.03 -0.07
C ASP A 112 -12.06 9.04 -0.40
N ILE A 113 -12.16 7.82 0.07
CA ILE A 113 -11.21 6.74 -0.25
C ILE A 113 -11.21 6.46 -1.75
N LYS A 114 -12.39 6.40 -2.37
CA LYS A 114 -12.52 6.18 -3.82
C LYS A 114 -11.93 7.34 -4.63
N ALA A 115 -12.20 8.58 -4.24
CA ALA A 115 -11.66 9.77 -4.89
C ALA A 115 -10.14 9.83 -4.75
N ALA A 116 -9.61 9.57 -3.55
CA ALA A 116 -8.17 9.52 -3.29
C ALA A 116 -7.48 8.43 -4.12
N ALA A 117 -8.08 7.25 -4.20
CA ALA A 117 -7.55 6.14 -5.01
C ALA A 117 -7.44 6.53 -6.50
N GLY A 118 -8.45 7.21 -7.05
CA GLY A 118 -8.41 7.74 -8.43
C GLY A 118 -7.30 8.75 -8.63
N GLN A 119 -7.09 9.65 -7.68
CA GLN A 119 -6.04 10.64 -7.73
C GLN A 119 -4.63 10.01 -7.64
N ILE A 120 -4.43 9.07 -6.71
CA ILE A 120 -3.16 8.36 -6.56
C ILE A 120 -2.85 7.55 -7.83
N HIS A 121 -3.85 6.92 -8.43
CA HIS A 121 -3.70 6.22 -9.69
C HIS A 121 -3.24 7.14 -10.83
N GLY A 122 -3.81 8.35 -10.93
CA GLY A 122 -3.38 9.38 -11.86
C GLY A 122 -1.94 9.80 -11.59
N TRP A 123 -1.59 10.11 -10.36
CA TRP A 123 -0.25 10.50 -9.96
C TRP A 123 0.80 9.40 -10.23
N ALA A 124 0.45 8.15 -10.00
CA ALA A 124 1.34 7.02 -10.29
C ALA A 124 1.70 6.94 -11.77
N ARG A 125 0.80 7.38 -12.65
CA ARG A 125 1.00 7.45 -14.10
C ARG A 125 1.48 8.80 -14.60
N ASN A 126 1.74 9.73 -13.70
CA ASN A 126 2.08 11.12 -14.01
C ASN A 126 0.99 11.84 -14.85
N ASN A 127 -0.27 11.48 -14.64
CA ASN A 127 -1.43 12.03 -15.36
C ASN A 127 -2.66 12.20 -14.42
N PRO A 128 -2.80 13.32 -13.70
CA PRO A 128 -1.84 14.44 -13.64
C PRO A 128 -0.57 14.09 -12.87
N ALA A 129 0.45 14.93 -12.99
CA ALA A 129 1.64 14.83 -12.15
C ALA A 129 1.28 15.02 -10.66
N PRO A 130 2.03 14.41 -9.73
CA PRO A 130 1.79 14.58 -8.30
C PRO A 130 1.78 16.06 -7.90
N GLY A 131 0.71 16.49 -7.21
CA GLY A 131 0.56 17.85 -6.73
C GLY A 131 1.46 18.18 -5.55
N THR A 132 1.43 19.45 -5.12
CA THR A 132 2.23 19.95 -3.98
C THR A 132 1.79 19.34 -2.63
N THR A 133 0.56 18.86 -2.53
CA THR A 133 0.05 18.19 -1.33
C THR A 133 0.50 16.74 -1.20
N CYS A 134 1.14 16.17 -2.24
CA CYS A 134 1.63 14.80 -2.22
C CYS A 134 2.77 14.66 -1.21
N VAL A 135 2.51 13.97 -0.10
CA VAL A 135 3.51 13.74 0.95
C VAL A 135 4.63 12.80 0.46
N ASP A 136 5.80 12.90 1.07
CA ASP A 136 7.01 12.22 0.58
C ASP A 136 6.87 10.70 0.56
N SER A 137 6.31 10.08 1.59
CA SER A 137 6.14 8.62 1.62
C SER A 137 5.20 8.12 0.52
N LEU A 138 4.16 8.89 0.17
CA LEU A 138 3.30 8.60 -0.97
C LEU A 138 4.06 8.76 -2.28
N ARG A 139 4.80 9.86 -2.43
CA ARG A 139 5.58 10.14 -3.64
C ARG A 139 6.55 9.01 -3.96
N VAL A 140 7.29 8.52 -2.97
CA VAL A 140 8.24 7.41 -3.18
C VAL A 140 7.55 6.07 -3.39
N SER A 141 6.28 5.94 -3.02
CA SER A 141 5.47 4.74 -3.24
C SER A 141 4.72 4.71 -4.58
N LEU A 142 4.66 5.82 -5.32
CA LEU A 142 3.95 5.87 -6.59
C LEU A 142 4.40 4.82 -7.62
N PRO A 143 5.70 4.47 -7.75
CA PRO A 143 6.12 3.38 -8.63
C PRO A 143 5.50 2.02 -8.28
N GLU A 144 5.23 1.76 -7.00
CA GLU A 144 4.58 0.53 -6.56
C GLU A 144 3.12 0.45 -7.06
N PHE A 145 2.41 1.58 -7.03
CA PHE A 145 1.03 1.63 -7.55
C PHE A 145 0.95 1.33 -9.06
N ARG A 146 1.98 1.64 -9.84
CA ARG A 146 2.02 1.29 -11.27
C ARG A 146 1.97 -0.21 -11.51
N ARG A 147 2.45 -1.01 -10.56
CA ARG A 147 2.47 -2.47 -10.66
C ARG A 147 1.08 -3.09 -10.46
N LEU A 148 0.12 -2.33 -9.97
CA LEU A 148 -1.26 -2.76 -9.80
C LEU A 148 -2.09 -2.65 -11.09
N GLY A 149 -1.50 -2.14 -12.16
CA GLY A 149 -2.16 -1.94 -13.46
C GLY A 149 -2.55 -0.52 -13.70
#